data_fc7371939c710677dea01b2264165e8b
#
_entry.id   fc7371939c710677dea01b2264165e8b
#
_cell.length_a   1.000
_cell.length_b   1.000
_cell.length_c   1.000
_cell.angle_alpha   90.00
_cell.angle_beta   90.00
_cell.angle_gamma   90.00
#
_symmetry.space_group_name_H-M   'P 1'
#
loop_
_entity.id
_entity.type
_entity.pdbx_description
1 polymer ?
#
loop_
_entity_poly.entity_id
_entity_poly.type
_entity_poly.pdbx_seq_one_letter_code
_entity_poly.pdbx_strand_id
1 'polypeptide(L)'
;KILMCGNGPFVLHVARELKKAGAKIVAITERSKKPSISNYKIFYNLLSNSMKLFFKGIRYTLFLKFNRIPLFHEYIISKIEEKDNGLVGVIKKLDGSQSKSFEVDCICLGYGFNSSNNILRYLNCEHVYNYESNSLVTLRNNDFQTTVKDIYAIGDCVKINGAQVAEIEGHLCGYNVADSLGYKIDPEL
;
A
#
# COMPACT_ATOMS: atom_id res chain seq x y z
N LYS A 1 19.13 -10.38 -8.97
CA LYS A 1 18.05 -9.98 -9.92
C LYS A 1 16.70 -10.10 -9.20
N ILE A 2 15.86 -9.07 -9.28
CA ILE A 2 14.58 -9.03 -8.57
C ILE A 2 13.46 -8.75 -9.58
N LEU A 3 12.40 -9.57 -9.56
CA LEU A 3 11.13 -9.29 -10.21
C LEU A 3 10.15 -8.71 -9.15
N MET A 4 9.53 -7.58 -9.45
CA MET A 4 8.57 -6.96 -8.54
C MET A 4 7.17 -7.02 -9.14
N CYS A 5 6.21 -7.54 -8.40
CA CYS A 5 4.84 -7.72 -8.85
C CYS A 5 3.87 -7.13 -7.83
N GLY A 6 2.99 -6.25 -8.26
CA GLY A 6 2.05 -5.68 -7.30
C GLY A 6 1.09 -4.66 -7.88
N ASN A 7 0.63 -3.79 -7.01
CA ASN A 7 -0.31 -2.72 -7.34
C ASN A 7 -0.03 -1.47 -6.51
N GLY A 8 0.00 -0.32 -7.19
CA GLY A 8 0.08 0.99 -6.55
C GLY A 8 1.49 1.51 -6.24
N PRO A 9 1.57 2.73 -5.70
CA PRO A 9 2.81 3.49 -5.61
C PRO A 9 3.84 2.92 -4.62
N PHE A 10 3.41 2.04 -3.70
CA PHE A 10 4.31 1.42 -2.72
C PHE A 10 5.35 0.52 -3.39
N VAL A 11 4.93 -0.27 -4.41
CA VAL A 11 5.84 -1.13 -5.17
C VAL A 11 6.94 -0.32 -5.86
N LEU A 12 6.58 0.85 -6.41
CA LEU A 12 7.53 1.77 -7.04
C LEU A 12 8.50 2.39 -6.02
N HIS A 13 8.01 2.67 -4.80
CA HIS A 13 8.86 3.16 -3.72
C HIS A 13 9.88 2.11 -3.31
N VAL A 14 9.45 0.88 -3.04
CA VAL A 14 10.32 -0.24 -2.68
C VAL A 14 11.34 -0.52 -3.81
N ALA A 15 10.90 -0.51 -5.07
CA ALA A 15 11.79 -0.67 -6.22
C ALA A 15 12.92 0.37 -6.22
N ARG A 16 12.58 1.61 -5.92
CA ARG A 16 13.57 2.70 -5.86
C ARG A 16 14.59 2.48 -4.74
N GLU A 17 14.14 2.10 -3.55
CA GLU A 17 15.06 1.89 -2.42
C GLU A 17 15.95 0.65 -2.65
N LEU A 18 15.38 -0.46 -3.16
CA LEU A 18 16.17 -1.63 -3.55
C LEU A 18 17.22 -1.31 -4.63
N LYS A 19 16.85 -0.50 -5.62
CA LYS A 19 17.79 -0.08 -6.66
C LYS A 19 18.92 0.78 -6.11
N LYS A 20 18.64 1.69 -5.18
CA LYS A 20 19.66 2.48 -4.47
C LYS A 20 20.61 1.61 -3.65
N ALA A 21 20.08 0.53 -3.04
CA ALA A 21 20.86 -0.46 -2.32
C ALA A 21 21.67 -1.40 -3.24
N GLY A 22 21.70 -1.13 -4.56
CA GLY A 22 22.50 -1.90 -5.53
C GLY A 22 21.77 -3.10 -6.15
N ALA A 23 20.51 -3.36 -5.83
CA ALA A 23 19.80 -4.48 -6.42
C ALA A 23 19.51 -4.28 -7.92
N LYS A 24 19.52 -5.38 -8.68
CA LYS A 24 19.15 -5.38 -10.10
C LYS A 24 17.67 -5.74 -10.26
N ILE A 25 16.83 -4.74 -10.50
CA ILE A 25 15.42 -4.96 -10.80
C ILE A 25 15.28 -5.27 -12.28
N VAL A 26 14.73 -6.43 -12.60
CA VAL A 26 14.58 -6.88 -14.00
C VAL A 26 13.28 -6.41 -14.63
N ALA A 27 12.20 -6.34 -13.84
CA ALA A 27 10.92 -5.81 -14.26
C ALA A 27 10.04 -5.46 -13.06
N ILE A 28 9.05 -4.62 -13.30
CA ILE A 28 7.96 -4.32 -12.36
C ILE A 28 6.65 -4.61 -13.08
N THR A 29 5.71 -5.29 -12.42
CA THR A 29 4.34 -5.42 -12.91
C THR A 29 3.39 -4.60 -12.07
N GLU A 30 2.43 -4.00 -12.73
CA GLU A 30 1.36 -3.19 -12.16
C GLU A 30 0.01 -3.74 -12.65
N ARG A 31 -0.86 -4.12 -11.73
CA ARG A 31 -2.20 -4.63 -12.07
C ARG A 31 -3.07 -3.57 -12.74
N SER A 32 -2.88 -2.31 -12.38
CA SER A 32 -3.67 -1.20 -12.90
C SER A 32 -3.36 -0.90 -14.36
N LYS A 33 -4.34 -0.33 -15.05
CA LYS A 33 -4.15 0.23 -16.39
C LYS A 33 -3.13 1.35 -16.37
N LYS A 34 -2.43 1.50 -17.49
CA LYS A 34 -1.53 2.65 -17.68
C LYS A 34 -2.34 3.94 -17.54
N PRO A 35 -1.89 4.91 -16.71
CA PRO A 35 -2.53 6.21 -16.63
C PRO A 35 -2.65 6.84 -18.02
N SER A 36 -3.88 7.19 -18.43
CA SER A 36 -4.13 7.85 -19.71
C SER A 36 -4.34 9.35 -19.48
N ILE A 37 -3.65 10.17 -20.28
CA ILE A 37 -3.79 11.63 -20.30
C ILE A 37 -5.20 12.05 -20.76
N SER A 38 -5.94 11.16 -21.44
CA SER A 38 -7.32 11.43 -21.85
C SER A 38 -8.29 11.63 -20.69
N ASN A 39 -7.93 11.19 -19.48
CA ASN A 39 -8.70 11.42 -18.26
C ASN A 39 -8.33 12.78 -17.62
N TYR A 40 -8.60 13.87 -18.35
CA TYR A 40 -8.28 15.24 -17.93
C TYR A 40 -8.83 15.60 -16.53
N LYS A 41 -9.95 15.00 -16.12
CA LYS A 41 -10.51 15.20 -14.76
C LYS A 41 -9.61 14.66 -13.66
N ILE A 42 -8.99 13.48 -13.87
CA ILE A 42 -8.03 12.91 -12.90
C ILE A 42 -6.77 13.77 -12.87
N PHE A 43 -6.30 14.20 -14.04
CA PHE A 43 -5.13 15.05 -14.17
C PHE A 43 -5.33 16.42 -13.51
N TYR A 44 -6.48 17.04 -13.75
CA TYR A 44 -6.87 18.32 -13.13
C TYR A 44 -6.99 18.19 -11.60
N ASN A 45 -7.65 17.13 -11.10
CA ASN A 45 -7.78 16.90 -9.66
C ASN A 45 -6.43 16.62 -8.98
N LEU A 46 -5.50 15.93 -9.65
CA LEU A 46 -4.14 15.73 -9.16
C LEU A 46 -3.34 17.03 -9.10
N LEU A 47 -3.50 17.88 -10.11
CA LEU A 47 -2.83 19.20 -10.15
C LEU A 47 -3.39 20.17 -9.11
N SER A 48 -4.72 20.22 -8.94
CA SER A 48 -5.37 21.17 -8.03
C SER A 48 -5.28 20.75 -6.56
N ASN A 49 -5.41 19.44 -6.28
CA ASN A 49 -5.52 18.96 -4.89
C ASN A 49 -4.23 18.35 -4.34
N SER A 50 -3.25 18.00 -5.18
CA SER A 50 -2.05 17.31 -4.72
C SER A 50 -0.86 17.45 -5.67
N MET A 51 -0.40 18.68 -5.90
CA MET A 51 0.84 18.93 -6.67
C MET A 51 2.02 18.04 -6.23
N LYS A 52 2.15 17.81 -4.91
CA LYS A 52 3.20 16.93 -4.35
C LYS A 52 3.09 15.49 -4.88
N LEU A 53 1.87 14.93 -5.01
CA LEU A 53 1.66 13.58 -5.55
C LEU A 53 1.94 13.52 -7.05
N PHE A 54 1.59 14.55 -7.80
CA PHE A 54 1.87 14.67 -9.22
C PHE A 54 3.39 14.65 -9.49
N PHE A 55 4.15 15.51 -8.82
CA PHE A 55 5.61 15.53 -8.92
C PHE A 55 6.26 14.23 -8.47
N LYS A 56 5.71 13.59 -7.43
CA LYS A 56 6.15 12.27 -6.97
C LYS A 56 5.98 11.20 -8.06
N GLY A 57 4.84 11.20 -8.78
CA GLY A 57 4.58 10.30 -9.90
C GLY A 57 5.55 10.51 -11.08
N ILE A 58 5.79 11.76 -11.47
CA ILE A 58 6.79 12.10 -12.51
C ILE A 58 8.18 11.58 -12.11
N ARG A 59 8.58 11.84 -10.86
CA ARG A 59 9.90 11.42 -10.35
C ARG A 59 10.08 9.90 -10.40
N TYR A 60 9.04 9.11 -10.09
CA TYR A 60 9.09 7.66 -10.23
C TYR A 60 9.19 7.23 -11.70
N THR A 61 8.42 7.86 -12.59
CA THR A 61 8.45 7.54 -14.02
C THR A 61 9.84 7.82 -14.62
N LEU A 62 10.44 8.95 -14.29
CA LEU A 62 11.80 9.31 -14.70
C LEU A 62 12.83 8.33 -14.12
N PHE A 63 12.70 7.98 -12.83
CA PHE A 63 13.58 7.01 -12.19
C PHE A 63 13.58 5.67 -12.94
N LEU A 64 12.40 5.14 -13.29
CA LEU A 64 12.30 3.89 -14.05
C LEU A 64 12.96 3.99 -15.43
N LYS A 65 12.71 5.09 -16.15
CA LYS A 65 13.32 5.34 -17.47
C LYS A 65 14.84 5.42 -17.39
N PHE A 66 15.39 6.22 -16.48
CA PHE A 66 16.84 6.38 -16.32
C PHE A 66 17.54 5.08 -15.94
N ASN A 67 16.88 4.24 -15.13
CA ASN A 67 17.43 2.95 -14.72
C ASN A 67 17.09 1.80 -15.69
N ARG A 68 16.39 2.07 -16.80
CA ARG A 68 15.96 1.09 -17.80
C ARG A 68 15.16 -0.07 -17.19
N ILE A 69 14.33 0.23 -16.18
CA ILE A 69 13.48 -0.76 -15.52
C ILE A 69 12.13 -0.79 -16.26
N PRO A 70 11.77 -1.91 -16.92
CA PRO A 70 10.50 -2.03 -17.60
C PRO A 70 9.34 -2.12 -16.58
N LEU A 71 8.27 -1.34 -16.83
CA LEU A 71 7.02 -1.38 -16.09
C LEU A 71 5.91 -1.93 -16.99
N PHE A 72 5.36 -3.07 -16.61
CA PHE A 72 4.29 -3.74 -17.33
C PHE A 72 2.94 -3.45 -16.65
N HIS A 73 2.10 -2.66 -17.30
CA HIS A 73 0.73 -2.39 -16.84
C HIS A 73 -0.23 -3.50 -17.28
N GLU A 74 -1.24 -3.75 -16.45
CA GLU A 74 -2.23 -4.83 -16.65
C GLU A 74 -1.59 -6.24 -16.63
N TYR A 75 -0.49 -6.42 -15.89
CA TYR A 75 0.17 -7.71 -15.70
C TYR A 75 0.15 -8.11 -14.23
N ILE A 76 0.01 -9.43 -14.01
CA ILE A 76 0.11 -10.07 -12.70
C ILE A 76 1.10 -11.22 -12.78
N ILE A 77 1.64 -11.63 -11.63
CA ILE A 77 2.35 -12.89 -11.53
C ILE A 77 1.35 -14.04 -11.66
N SER A 78 1.61 -14.97 -12.58
CA SER A 78 0.72 -16.11 -12.83
C SER A 78 1.32 -17.44 -12.38
N LYS A 79 2.66 -17.53 -12.36
CA LYS A 79 3.37 -18.73 -11.95
C LYS A 79 4.74 -18.37 -11.40
N ILE A 80 5.18 -19.11 -10.39
CA ILE A 80 6.54 -19.10 -9.84
C ILE A 80 7.04 -20.54 -9.83
N GLU A 81 8.19 -20.74 -10.40
CA GLU A 81 8.86 -22.05 -10.46
C GLU A 81 10.24 -21.92 -9.83
N GLU A 82 10.60 -22.90 -9.02
CA GLU A 82 11.95 -23.05 -8.50
C GLU A 82 12.85 -23.73 -9.55
N LYS A 83 14.06 -23.23 -9.70
CA LYS A 83 15.13 -23.83 -10.48
C LYS A 83 16.39 -23.97 -9.61
N ASP A 84 17.32 -24.81 -10.03
CA ASP A 84 18.56 -25.11 -9.29
C ASP A 84 19.31 -23.89 -8.75
N ASN A 85 19.26 -22.75 -9.44
CA ASN A 85 19.98 -21.50 -9.10
C ASN A 85 19.06 -20.27 -9.01
N GLY A 86 17.80 -20.41 -8.59
CA GLY A 86 16.90 -19.27 -8.44
C GLY A 86 15.45 -19.56 -8.77
N LEU A 87 14.74 -18.52 -9.18
CA LEU A 87 13.30 -18.57 -9.46
C LEU A 87 13.01 -18.17 -10.90
N VAL A 88 11.98 -18.76 -11.48
CA VAL A 88 11.36 -18.28 -12.72
C VAL A 88 10.00 -17.71 -12.40
N GLY A 89 9.85 -16.41 -12.55
CA GLY A 89 8.57 -15.73 -12.44
C GLY A 89 7.93 -15.55 -13.81
N VAL A 90 6.72 -16.08 -13.99
CA VAL A 90 5.92 -15.89 -15.20
C VAL A 90 4.86 -14.83 -14.94
N ILE A 91 4.93 -13.73 -15.64
CA ILE A 91 3.91 -12.69 -15.62
C ILE A 91 2.95 -12.87 -16.80
N LYS A 92 1.67 -12.59 -16.57
CA LYS A 92 0.63 -12.70 -17.58
C LYS A 92 -0.21 -11.44 -17.61
N LYS A 93 -0.55 -10.98 -18.82
CA LYS A 93 -1.47 -9.86 -18.99
C LYS A 93 -2.86 -10.25 -18.53
N LEU A 94 -3.63 -9.34 -17.95
CA LEU A 94 -4.96 -9.63 -17.38
C LEU A 94 -5.96 -10.17 -18.41
N ASP A 95 -5.84 -9.76 -19.68
CA ASP A 95 -6.66 -10.27 -20.78
C ASP A 95 -6.19 -11.63 -21.31
N GLY A 96 -5.11 -12.16 -20.75
CA GLY A 96 -4.57 -13.47 -21.16
C GLY A 96 -3.76 -13.48 -22.45
N SER A 97 -3.67 -12.36 -23.17
CA SER A 97 -3.08 -12.28 -24.51
C SER A 97 -1.57 -12.48 -24.56
N GLN A 98 -0.87 -12.17 -23.48
CA GLN A 98 0.59 -12.19 -23.43
C GLN A 98 1.12 -12.73 -22.11
N SER A 99 2.23 -13.45 -22.18
CA SER A 99 3.00 -13.86 -21.00
C SER A 99 4.49 -13.62 -21.22
N LYS A 100 5.22 -13.41 -20.14
CA LYS A 100 6.68 -13.24 -20.14
C LYS A 100 7.29 -13.95 -18.94
N SER A 101 8.45 -14.53 -19.11
CA SER A 101 9.19 -15.23 -18.07
C SER A 101 10.47 -14.47 -17.70
N PHE A 102 10.81 -14.46 -16.42
CA PHE A 102 12.03 -13.81 -15.90
C PHE A 102 12.74 -14.77 -14.96
N GLU A 103 14.04 -15.02 -15.23
CA GLU A 103 14.92 -15.73 -14.30
C GLU A 103 15.51 -14.73 -13.30
N VAL A 104 15.22 -14.96 -12.01
CA VAL A 104 15.50 -14.03 -10.91
C VAL A 104 15.94 -14.77 -9.66
N ASP A 105 16.62 -14.04 -8.78
CA ASP A 105 17.04 -14.58 -7.48
C ASP A 105 15.93 -14.39 -6.42
N CYS A 106 15.03 -13.40 -6.65
CA CYS A 106 13.96 -13.06 -5.73
C CYS A 106 12.75 -12.49 -6.47
N ILE A 107 11.55 -12.77 -5.96
CA ILE A 107 10.29 -12.18 -6.42
C ILE A 107 9.64 -11.45 -5.24
N CYS A 108 9.41 -10.15 -5.40
CA CYS A 108 8.70 -9.32 -4.42
C CYS A 108 7.24 -9.16 -4.83
N LEU A 109 6.32 -9.49 -3.92
CA LEU A 109 4.88 -9.36 -4.14
C LEU A 109 4.33 -8.22 -3.27
N GLY A 110 3.52 -7.33 -3.87
CA GLY A 110 2.94 -6.18 -3.19
C GLY A 110 1.58 -5.80 -3.77
N TYR A 111 0.58 -6.67 -3.60
CA TYR A 111 -0.77 -6.48 -4.16
C TYR A 111 -1.73 -5.74 -3.23
N GLY A 112 -1.29 -5.32 -2.06
CA GLY A 112 -2.08 -4.57 -1.08
C GLY A 112 -1.64 -4.89 0.34
N PHE A 113 -2.40 -4.37 1.29
CA PHE A 113 -2.16 -4.52 2.71
C PHE A 113 -3.44 -4.99 3.40
N ASN A 114 -3.29 -5.79 4.44
CA ASN A 114 -4.37 -6.17 5.34
C ASN A 114 -4.18 -5.50 6.69
N SER A 115 -5.28 -5.11 7.33
CA SER A 115 -5.26 -4.55 8.68
C SER A 115 -4.67 -5.54 9.67
N SER A 116 -3.83 -5.06 10.58
CA SER A 116 -3.17 -5.87 11.62
C SER A 116 -4.07 -5.97 12.86
N ASN A 117 -5.26 -6.54 12.69
CA ASN A 117 -6.33 -6.53 13.70
C ASN A 117 -6.42 -7.82 14.55
N ASN A 118 -5.42 -8.68 14.52
CA ASN A 118 -5.44 -9.97 15.22
C ASN A 118 -5.73 -9.82 16.72
N ILE A 119 -5.06 -8.88 17.41
CA ILE A 119 -5.26 -8.63 18.84
C ILE A 119 -6.69 -8.21 19.13
N LEU A 120 -7.28 -7.31 18.32
CA LEU A 120 -8.65 -6.84 18.50
C LEU A 120 -9.68 -7.95 18.27
N ARG A 121 -9.38 -8.90 17.37
CA ARG A 121 -10.20 -10.10 17.18
C ARG A 121 -10.13 -11.04 18.39
N TYR A 122 -8.96 -11.23 18.99
CA TYR A 122 -8.82 -12.01 20.22
C TYR A 122 -9.56 -11.35 21.40
N LEU A 123 -9.63 -10.03 21.41
CA LEU A 123 -10.38 -9.27 22.41
C LEU A 123 -11.88 -9.19 22.11
N ASN A 124 -12.37 -9.91 21.11
CA ASN A 124 -13.78 -9.96 20.68
C ASN A 124 -14.34 -8.59 20.24
N CYS A 125 -13.50 -7.67 19.77
CA CYS A 125 -13.98 -6.45 19.13
C CYS A 125 -14.69 -6.81 17.82
N GLU A 126 -15.77 -6.10 17.50
CA GLU A 126 -16.50 -6.32 16.26
C GLU A 126 -15.75 -5.77 15.05
N HIS A 127 -15.93 -6.46 13.93
CA HIS A 127 -15.30 -6.12 12.65
C HIS A 127 -16.34 -6.16 11.53
N VAL A 128 -16.16 -5.28 10.55
CA VAL A 128 -16.95 -5.28 9.32
C VAL A 128 -16.03 -5.49 8.11
N TYR A 129 -16.52 -6.25 7.14
CA TYR A 129 -15.79 -6.42 5.90
C TYR A 129 -16.00 -5.21 4.99
N ASN A 130 -14.90 -4.54 4.65
CA ASN A 130 -14.89 -3.41 3.73
C ASN A 130 -14.52 -3.91 2.33
N TYR A 131 -15.47 -3.85 1.41
CA TYR A 131 -15.30 -4.32 0.03
C TYR A 131 -14.36 -3.44 -0.80
N GLU A 132 -14.19 -2.16 -0.47
CA GLU A 132 -13.30 -1.26 -1.19
C GLU A 132 -11.82 -1.58 -0.89
N SER A 133 -11.49 -1.79 0.38
CA SER A 133 -10.15 -2.17 0.82
C SER A 133 -9.92 -3.68 0.80
N ASN A 134 -10.97 -4.47 0.57
CA ASN A 134 -10.95 -5.94 0.58
C ASN A 134 -10.35 -6.49 1.88
N SER A 135 -10.72 -5.90 3.02
CA SER A 135 -10.16 -6.22 4.34
C SER A 135 -11.20 -6.08 5.46
N LEU A 136 -10.94 -6.75 6.58
CA LEU A 136 -11.72 -6.54 7.81
C LEU A 136 -11.28 -5.25 8.47
N VAL A 137 -12.24 -4.40 8.78
CA VAL A 137 -12.07 -3.12 9.51
C VAL A 137 -12.67 -3.27 10.90
N THR A 138 -11.93 -2.88 11.93
CA THR A 138 -12.41 -2.87 13.30
C THR A 138 -13.43 -1.77 13.50
N LEU A 139 -14.60 -2.10 14.07
CA LEU A 139 -15.62 -1.11 14.42
C LEU A 139 -15.18 -0.31 15.65
N ARG A 140 -15.34 1.01 15.56
CA ARG A 140 -15.06 1.96 16.64
C ARG A 140 -15.95 3.19 16.52
N ASN A 141 -16.15 3.89 17.63
CA ASN A 141 -16.84 5.16 17.66
C ASN A 141 -15.91 6.33 17.26
N ASN A 142 -16.43 7.56 17.35
CA ASN A 142 -15.67 8.76 17.04
C ASN A 142 -14.53 9.05 18.02
N ASP A 143 -14.59 8.50 19.23
CA ASP A 143 -13.58 8.63 20.28
C ASP A 143 -12.54 7.50 20.21
N PHE A 144 -12.54 6.74 19.10
CA PHE A 144 -11.65 5.61 18.82
C PHE A 144 -11.88 4.36 19.70
N GLN A 145 -12.90 4.35 20.58
CA GLN A 145 -13.24 3.19 21.38
C GLN A 145 -13.92 2.12 20.53
N THR A 146 -13.49 0.87 20.68
CA THR A 146 -14.07 -0.29 20.00
C THR A 146 -15.43 -0.66 20.61
N THR A 147 -16.04 -1.72 20.11
CA THR A 147 -17.27 -2.29 20.70
C THR A 147 -17.03 -2.92 22.08
N VAL A 148 -15.78 -3.13 22.46
CA VAL A 148 -15.40 -3.58 23.81
C VAL A 148 -14.96 -2.38 24.62
N LYS A 149 -15.59 -2.22 25.80
CA LYS A 149 -15.32 -1.11 26.70
C LYS A 149 -13.84 -1.02 27.07
N ASP A 150 -13.30 0.21 27.13
CA ASP A 150 -11.94 0.56 27.51
C ASP A 150 -10.85 0.01 26.56
N ILE A 151 -11.26 -0.47 25.37
CA ILE A 151 -10.36 -0.84 24.28
C ILE A 151 -10.49 0.16 23.15
N TYR A 152 -9.38 0.82 22.83
CA TYR A 152 -9.27 1.81 21.77
C TYR A 152 -8.45 1.25 20.62
N ALA A 153 -8.79 1.61 19.38
CA ALA A 153 -8.13 1.13 18.20
C ALA A 153 -7.86 2.26 17.20
N ILE A 154 -6.60 2.37 16.74
CA ILE A 154 -6.14 3.42 15.81
C ILE A 154 -5.21 2.84 14.76
N GLY A 155 -5.01 3.57 13.65
CA GLY A 155 -4.04 3.22 12.63
C GLY A 155 -4.28 1.85 11.98
N ASP A 156 -3.21 1.13 11.69
CA ASP A 156 -3.22 -0.08 10.87
C ASP A 156 -3.96 -1.28 11.49
N CYS A 157 -4.25 -1.26 12.78
CA CYS A 157 -5.10 -2.28 13.40
C CYS A 157 -6.60 -2.07 13.13
N VAL A 158 -6.97 -0.89 12.65
CA VAL A 158 -8.34 -0.57 12.20
C VAL A 158 -8.43 -0.66 10.68
N LYS A 159 -7.75 0.24 10.00
CA LYS A 159 -7.69 0.34 8.54
C LYS A 159 -6.38 1.00 8.12
N ILE A 160 -5.78 0.52 7.03
CA ILE A 160 -4.52 1.08 6.54
C ILE A 160 -4.79 2.36 5.75
N ASN A 161 -4.55 3.50 6.39
CA ASN A 161 -4.69 4.85 5.81
C ASN A 161 -3.35 5.58 5.68
N GLY A 162 -2.25 4.94 6.08
CA GLY A 162 -0.89 5.48 6.04
C GLY A 162 -0.45 6.14 7.35
N ALA A 163 0.87 6.27 7.51
CA ALA A 163 1.51 6.66 8.76
C ALA A 163 1.04 8.03 9.31
N GLN A 164 0.83 9.02 8.44
CA GLN A 164 0.37 10.35 8.88
C GLN A 164 -1.03 10.31 9.52
N VAL A 165 -1.94 9.52 8.96
CA VAL A 165 -3.29 9.35 9.52
C VAL A 165 -3.20 8.61 10.85
N ALA A 166 -2.40 7.55 10.92
CA ALA A 166 -2.20 6.79 12.16
C ALA A 166 -1.60 7.66 13.29
N GLU A 167 -0.68 8.56 12.98
CA GLU A 167 -0.09 9.52 13.91
C GLU A 167 -1.16 10.49 14.45
N ILE A 168 -1.96 11.10 13.58
CA ILE A 168 -3.04 12.01 13.97
C ILE A 168 -4.09 11.27 14.82
N GLU A 169 -4.50 10.08 14.40
CA GLU A 169 -5.42 9.25 15.19
C GLU A 169 -4.85 8.92 16.56
N GLY A 170 -3.52 8.69 16.66
CA GLY A 170 -2.82 8.47 17.92
C GLY A 170 -2.94 9.63 18.88
N HIS A 171 -2.67 10.84 18.40
CA HIS A 171 -2.81 12.05 19.20
C HIS A 171 -4.26 12.27 19.66
N LEU A 172 -5.22 12.22 18.72
CA LEU A 172 -6.64 12.42 19.06
C LEU A 172 -7.17 11.36 20.03
N CYS A 173 -6.81 10.10 19.83
CA CYS A 173 -7.18 9.03 20.74
C CYS A 173 -6.59 9.23 22.13
N GLY A 174 -5.30 9.64 22.20
CA GLY A 174 -4.64 9.95 23.47
C GLY A 174 -5.35 11.05 24.23
N TYR A 175 -5.76 12.12 23.55
CA TYR A 175 -6.57 13.19 24.16
C TYR A 175 -7.92 12.68 24.68
N ASN A 176 -8.66 11.93 23.87
CA ASN A 176 -9.97 11.41 24.27
C ASN A 176 -9.88 10.47 25.48
N VAL A 177 -8.84 9.63 25.53
CA VAL A 177 -8.58 8.74 26.66
C VAL A 177 -8.22 9.54 27.91
N ALA A 178 -7.33 10.54 27.81
CA ALA A 178 -6.97 11.37 28.94
C ALA A 178 -8.16 12.15 29.51
N ASP A 179 -9.00 12.72 28.64
CA ASP A 179 -10.22 13.41 29.04
C ASP A 179 -11.20 12.47 29.75
N SER A 180 -11.40 11.27 29.20
CA SER A 180 -12.27 10.24 29.80
C SER A 180 -11.82 9.79 31.20
N LEU A 181 -10.52 9.90 31.46
CA LEU A 181 -9.90 9.60 32.78
C LEU A 181 -9.86 10.83 33.71
N GLY A 182 -10.40 11.99 33.28
CA GLY A 182 -10.46 13.22 34.08
C GLY A 182 -9.16 14.03 34.12
N TYR A 183 -8.20 13.75 33.24
CA TYR A 183 -7.01 14.57 33.12
C TYR A 183 -7.33 15.86 32.36
N LYS A 184 -6.83 17.00 32.86
CA LYS A 184 -6.88 18.27 32.13
C LYS A 184 -5.91 18.22 30.97
N ILE A 185 -6.42 18.39 29.76
CA ILE A 185 -5.61 18.46 28.53
C ILE A 185 -5.26 19.92 28.28
N ASP A 186 -3.99 20.19 28.03
CA ASP A 186 -3.54 21.48 27.57
C ASP A 186 -3.92 21.63 26.09
N PRO A 187 -4.75 22.62 25.71
CA PRO A 187 -5.18 22.81 24.31
C PRO A 187 -4.03 23.29 23.38
N GLU A 188 -2.83 23.58 23.91
CA GLU A 188 -1.68 24.00 23.11
C GLU A 188 -0.71 22.86 22.78
N LEU A 189 -0.97 21.65 23.27
CA LEU A 189 -0.23 20.43 22.93
C LEU A 189 -0.89 19.71 21.76
#